data_2521d89cd1b8801ed981d14f76687a9c
#
_entry.id   2521d89cd1b8801ed981d14f76687a9c
#
_cell.length_a   1.000
_cell.length_b   1.000
_cell.length_c   1.000
_cell.angle_alpha   90.00
_cell.angle_beta   90.00
_cell.angle_gamma   90.00
#
_symmetry.space_group_name_H-M   'P 1'
#
loop_
_entity.id
_entity.type
_entity.pdbx_description
1 polymer ?
#
loop_
_entity_poly.entity_id
_entity_poly.type
_entity_poly.pdbx_seq_one_letter_code
_entity_poly.pdbx_strand_id
1 'polypeptide(L)'
;MNDTLRQDAISHVGITIAIDGPAGSGKSTVSKELASRLGIGYLDTGAMYRALTWYVLDRGIDLEDTDAVAAAANEMLLRLQSDPADPHVWVGETEVTAAIREPRIALAIKHISTNLKVRAWMAAEQRRRMMEARQQGSGMIAEGRDITTVVCPDADVRILLLADQEARLRRRTLELYGDATEEHMEIVRAQVEGRDKADSAVSEFMTAAPGVETVDSTGLDIAGVCEAILAYVDEDLTAREA
;
A
#
# COMPACT_ATOMS: atom_id res chain seq x y z
N MET A 1 1.25 22.00 11.83
CA MET A 1 2.60 21.81 12.49
C MET A 1 3.69 21.78 11.42
N ASN A 2 4.99 21.96 11.77
CA ASN A 2 6.09 21.63 10.86
C ASN A 2 6.56 20.17 11.08
N ASP A 3 7.38 19.64 10.16
CA ASP A 3 7.73 18.21 10.18
C ASP A 3 8.52 17.81 11.46
N THR A 4 9.38 18.68 11.98
CA THR A 4 10.12 18.42 13.25
C THR A 4 9.17 18.29 14.45
N LEU A 5 8.15 19.14 14.54
CA LEU A 5 7.15 19.07 15.64
C LEU A 5 6.29 17.81 15.51
N ARG A 6 5.92 17.40 14.28
CA ARG A 6 5.20 16.15 14.05
C ARG A 6 6.03 14.94 14.47
N GLN A 7 7.30 14.89 14.07
CA GLN A 7 8.22 13.81 14.45
C GLN A 7 8.40 13.72 15.97
N ASP A 8 8.53 14.87 16.66
CA ASP A 8 8.63 14.90 18.12
C ASP A 8 7.36 14.36 18.77
N ALA A 9 6.17 14.86 18.38
CA ALA A 9 4.90 14.36 18.89
C ALA A 9 4.73 12.85 18.64
N ILE A 10 5.03 12.36 17.41
CA ILE A 10 4.94 10.95 17.05
C ILE A 10 5.87 10.10 17.92
N SER A 11 7.07 10.57 18.26
CA SER A 11 8.02 9.82 19.09
C SER A 11 7.48 9.50 20.50
N HIS A 12 6.50 10.26 20.96
CA HIS A 12 5.85 10.07 22.26
C HIS A 12 4.63 9.14 22.20
N VAL A 13 3.84 9.18 21.11
CA VAL A 13 2.55 8.48 21.07
C VAL A 13 2.48 7.38 20.02
N GLY A 14 3.43 7.36 19.07
CA GLY A 14 3.37 6.53 17.87
C GLY A 14 2.17 6.86 16.97
N ILE A 15 2.23 6.52 15.68
CA ILE A 15 1.13 6.77 14.75
C ILE A 15 0.96 5.63 13.74
N THR A 16 -0.28 5.34 13.37
CA THR A 16 -0.63 4.46 12.25
C THR A 16 -1.42 5.24 11.20
N ILE A 17 -0.95 5.19 9.95
CA ILE A 17 -1.63 5.84 8.83
C ILE A 17 -1.98 4.77 7.78
N ALA A 18 -3.25 4.68 7.44
CA ALA A 18 -3.77 3.76 6.44
C ALA A 18 -4.19 4.53 5.18
N ILE A 19 -3.66 4.15 4.01
CA ILE A 19 -3.97 4.81 2.74
C ILE A 19 -4.44 3.78 1.73
N ASP A 20 -5.72 3.84 1.37
CA ASP A 20 -6.32 3.04 0.30
C ASP A 20 -6.60 3.86 -0.96
N GLY A 21 -6.93 3.18 -2.05
CA GLY A 21 -7.34 3.81 -3.30
C GLY A 21 -6.93 3.01 -4.54
N PRO A 22 -7.44 3.34 -5.73
CA PRO A 22 -7.24 2.61 -6.97
C PRO A 22 -5.80 2.68 -7.50
N ALA A 23 -5.51 1.85 -8.51
CA ALA A 23 -4.22 1.90 -9.21
C ALA A 23 -4.00 3.28 -9.86
N GLY A 24 -2.78 3.83 -9.76
CA GLY A 24 -2.44 5.13 -10.34
C GLY A 24 -2.94 6.36 -9.58
N SER A 25 -3.58 6.22 -8.39
CA SER A 25 -3.97 7.38 -7.57
C SER A 25 -2.80 8.10 -6.89
N GLY A 26 -1.58 7.54 -6.94
CA GLY A 26 -0.38 8.15 -6.36
C GLY A 26 -0.03 7.66 -4.95
N LYS A 27 -0.75 6.66 -4.40
CA LYS A 27 -0.56 6.16 -3.03
C LYS A 27 0.88 5.91 -2.65
N SER A 28 1.61 5.11 -3.44
CA SER A 28 2.98 4.71 -3.09
C SER A 28 3.94 5.90 -3.01
N THR A 29 3.80 6.85 -3.94
CA THR A 29 4.63 8.05 -3.96
C THR A 29 4.33 8.95 -2.76
N VAL A 30 3.04 9.21 -2.53
CA VAL A 30 2.57 10.04 -1.40
C VAL A 30 2.90 9.38 -0.06
N SER A 31 2.68 8.07 0.08
CA SER A 31 2.99 7.33 1.32
C SER A 31 4.49 7.36 1.67
N LYS A 32 5.36 7.23 0.68
CA LYS A 32 6.82 7.33 0.88
C LYS A 32 7.23 8.73 1.29
N GLU A 33 6.72 9.75 0.61
CA GLU A 33 7.00 11.16 0.95
C GLU A 33 6.54 11.49 2.37
N LEU A 34 5.31 11.11 2.73
CA LEU A 34 4.78 11.29 4.09
C LEU A 34 5.62 10.54 5.13
N ALA A 35 5.98 9.28 4.86
CA ALA A 35 6.80 8.49 5.77
C ALA A 35 8.16 9.14 6.02
N SER A 36 8.80 9.66 4.96
CA SER A 36 10.06 10.41 5.07
C SER A 36 9.90 11.69 5.90
N ARG A 37 8.87 12.48 5.64
CA ARG A 37 8.61 13.74 6.36
C ARG A 37 8.26 13.52 7.82
N LEU A 38 7.52 12.46 8.13
CA LEU A 38 7.12 12.11 9.49
C LEU A 38 8.18 11.31 10.25
N GLY A 39 9.24 10.82 9.58
CA GLY A 39 10.27 9.98 10.18
C GLY A 39 9.76 8.61 10.62
N ILE A 40 8.77 8.03 9.92
CA ILE A 40 8.11 6.76 10.23
C ILE A 40 8.31 5.71 9.14
N GLY A 41 7.95 4.46 9.45
CA GLY A 41 8.07 3.36 8.50
C GLY A 41 7.05 3.41 7.36
N TYR A 42 7.41 2.80 6.22
CA TYR A 42 6.55 2.61 5.05
C TYR A 42 6.32 1.12 4.79
N LEU A 43 5.07 0.74 4.50
CA LEU A 43 4.66 -0.62 4.17
C LEU A 43 3.89 -0.66 2.83
N ASP A 44 4.54 -1.17 1.76
CA ASP A 44 3.90 -1.56 0.50
C ASP A 44 3.23 -2.92 0.68
N THR A 45 1.93 -2.94 1.00
CA THR A 45 1.21 -4.21 1.18
C THR A 45 1.09 -4.98 -0.14
N GLY A 46 1.04 -4.30 -1.27
CA GLY A 46 1.10 -4.93 -2.59
C GLY A 46 2.41 -5.68 -2.82
N ALA A 47 3.54 -5.21 -2.28
CA ALA A 47 4.81 -5.94 -2.33
C ALA A 47 4.74 -7.27 -1.56
N MET A 48 4.00 -7.33 -0.45
CA MET A 48 3.81 -8.58 0.30
C MET A 48 3.06 -9.63 -0.52
N TYR A 49 1.97 -9.24 -1.19
CA TYR A 49 1.24 -10.12 -2.11
C TYR A 49 2.11 -10.57 -3.28
N ARG A 50 2.90 -9.67 -3.85
CA ARG A 50 3.83 -10.00 -4.93
C ARG A 50 4.96 -10.95 -4.46
N ALA A 51 5.47 -10.77 -3.25
CA ALA A 51 6.48 -11.66 -2.68
C ALA A 51 5.93 -13.07 -2.47
N LEU A 52 4.69 -13.21 -1.99
CA LEU A 52 4.04 -14.52 -1.88
C LEU A 52 3.80 -15.13 -3.27
N THR A 53 3.40 -14.32 -4.25
CA THR A 53 3.26 -14.79 -5.64
C THR A 53 4.58 -15.33 -6.18
N TRP A 54 5.68 -14.60 -5.95
CA TRP A 54 7.02 -15.04 -6.32
C TRP A 54 7.38 -16.36 -5.63
N TYR A 55 7.14 -16.46 -4.32
CA TYR A 55 7.45 -17.67 -3.53
C TYR A 55 6.68 -18.89 -4.01
N VAL A 56 5.39 -18.75 -4.29
CA VAL A 56 4.54 -19.84 -4.81
C VAL A 56 5.03 -20.31 -6.18
N LEU A 57 5.34 -19.39 -7.09
CA LEU A 57 5.86 -19.71 -8.43
C LEU A 57 7.26 -20.34 -8.38
N ASP A 58 8.15 -19.83 -7.53
CA ASP A 58 9.51 -20.36 -7.36
C ASP A 58 9.51 -21.81 -6.83
N ARG A 59 8.55 -22.13 -5.96
CA ARG A 59 8.36 -23.48 -5.41
C ARG A 59 7.56 -24.40 -6.32
N GLY A 60 7.04 -23.93 -7.45
CA GLY A 60 6.20 -24.71 -8.34
C GLY A 60 4.87 -25.16 -7.72
N ILE A 61 4.36 -24.40 -6.74
CA ILE A 61 3.05 -24.66 -6.11
C ILE A 61 1.96 -24.32 -7.12
N ASP A 62 0.97 -25.20 -7.26
CA ASP A 62 -0.17 -24.99 -8.14
C ASP A 62 -1.01 -23.81 -7.63
N LEU A 63 -1.17 -22.78 -8.47
CA LEU A 63 -1.93 -21.59 -8.16
C LEU A 63 -3.44 -21.86 -7.96
N GLU A 64 -3.97 -22.94 -8.51
CA GLU A 64 -5.35 -23.37 -8.34
C GLU A 64 -5.56 -24.14 -7.02
N ASP A 65 -4.51 -24.65 -6.40
CA ASP A 65 -4.59 -25.24 -5.06
C ASP A 65 -4.57 -24.16 -3.99
N THR A 66 -5.77 -23.65 -3.68
CA THR A 66 -5.95 -22.55 -2.72
C THR A 66 -5.44 -22.85 -1.32
N ASP A 67 -5.43 -24.13 -0.93
CA ASP A 67 -4.94 -24.56 0.39
C ASP A 67 -3.41 -24.61 0.44
N ALA A 68 -2.77 -25.15 -0.60
CA ALA A 68 -1.32 -25.14 -0.73
C ALA A 68 -0.77 -23.70 -0.81
N VAL A 69 -1.45 -22.83 -1.57
CA VAL A 69 -1.11 -21.38 -1.63
C VAL A 69 -1.22 -20.73 -0.26
N ALA A 70 -2.28 -21.01 0.50
CA ALA A 70 -2.45 -20.47 1.85
C ALA A 70 -1.42 -21.03 2.86
N ALA A 71 -1.04 -22.31 2.74
CA ALA A 71 0.03 -22.89 3.54
C ALA A 71 1.37 -22.19 3.25
N ALA A 72 1.67 -21.91 1.98
CA ALA A 72 2.87 -21.19 1.57
C ALA A 72 3.01 -19.81 2.22
N ALA A 73 1.88 -19.10 2.49
CA ALA A 73 1.92 -17.82 3.19
C ALA A 73 2.46 -17.95 4.63
N ASN A 74 2.13 -19.04 5.34
CA ASN A 74 2.62 -19.30 6.69
C ASN A 74 4.10 -19.76 6.70
N GLU A 75 4.57 -20.38 5.64
CA GLU A 75 5.95 -20.89 5.52
C GLU A 75 6.93 -19.81 5.03
N MET A 76 6.44 -18.80 4.35
CA MET A 76 7.24 -17.75 3.74
C MET A 76 7.90 -16.86 4.80
N LEU A 77 9.22 -16.90 4.87
CA LEU A 77 10.00 -15.99 5.72
C LEU A 77 10.15 -14.64 5.03
N LEU A 78 9.14 -13.77 5.20
CA LEU A 78 9.08 -12.46 4.56
C LEU A 78 9.74 -11.37 5.42
N ARG A 79 10.77 -10.72 4.88
CA ARG A 79 11.40 -9.53 5.45
C ARG A 79 11.22 -8.34 4.51
N LEU A 80 10.76 -7.22 5.07
CA LEU A 80 10.59 -5.94 4.37
C LEU A 80 11.39 -4.88 5.09
N GLN A 81 12.11 -4.07 4.33
CA GLN A 81 12.70 -2.84 4.83
C GLN A 81 11.64 -1.75 4.82
N SER A 82 11.44 -1.11 5.95
CA SER A 82 10.43 -0.06 6.12
C SER A 82 10.95 1.35 5.81
N ASP A 83 12.22 1.49 5.41
CA ASP A 83 12.78 2.76 4.96
C ASP A 83 12.08 3.22 3.67
N PRO A 84 11.38 4.36 3.67
CA PRO A 84 10.68 4.85 2.48
C PRO A 84 11.63 5.22 1.34
N ALA A 85 12.90 5.57 1.63
CA ALA A 85 13.89 5.94 0.63
C ALA A 85 14.49 4.72 -0.08
N ASP A 86 14.56 3.58 0.62
CA ASP A 86 15.24 2.39 0.11
C ASP A 86 14.48 1.10 0.48
N PRO A 87 13.25 0.89 -0.03
CA PRO A 87 12.43 -0.26 0.32
C PRO A 87 12.92 -1.53 -0.38
N HIS A 88 13.41 -2.48 0.40
CA HIS A 88 13.82 -3.80 -0.05
C HIS A 88 12.91 -4.90 0.46
N VAL A 89 12.81 -6.00 -0.29
CA VAL A 89 12.01 -7.18 0.02
C VAL A 89 12.85 -8.45 -0.10
N TRP A 90 12.83 -9.27 0.96
CA TRP A 90 13.48 -10.59 0.97
C TRP A 90 12.49 -11.69 1.28
N VAL A 91 12.70 -12.85 0.67
CA VAL A 91 12.05 -14.10 1.01
C VAL A 91 13.15 -15.09 1.43
N GLY A 92 13.20 -15.43 2.73
CA GLY A 92 14.35 -16.07 3.33
C GLY A 92 15.60 -15.20 3.16
N GLU A 93 16.67 -15.77 2.59
CA GLU A 93 17.92 -15.06 2.30
C GLU A 93 17.95 -14.42 0.91
N THR A 94 16.92 -14.65 0.07
CA THR A 94 16.89 -14.15 -1.30
C THR A 94 16.25 -12.78 -1.35
N GLU A 95 16.98 -11.78 -1.86
CA GLU A 95 16.40 -10.47 -2.19
C GLU A 95 15.56 -10.58 -3.46
N VAL A 96 14.29 -10.19 -3.36
CA VAL A 96 13.30 -10.31 -4.46
C VAL A 96 12.73 -8.96 -4.92
N THR A 97 13.29 -7.84 -4.49
CA THR A 97 12.80 -6.48 -4.76
C THR A 97 12.51 -6.22 -6.25
N ALA A 98 13.42 -6.64 -7.13
CA ALA A 98 13.22 -6.54 -8.57
C ALA A 98 12.33 -7.66 -9.12
N ALA A 99 12.55 -8.91 -8.66
CA ALA A 99 11.85 -10.10 -9.15
C ALA A 99 10.33 -10.05 -8.93
N ILE A 100 9.86 -9.46 -7.84
CA ILE A 100 8.43 -9.29 -7.55
C ILE A 100 7.71 -8.26 -8.46
N ARG A 101 8.45 -7.58 -9.33
CA ARG A 101 7.93 -6.61 -10.31
C ARG A 101 7.90 -7.17 -11.74
N GLU A 102 8.39 -8.39 -11.94
CA GLU A 102 8.38 -9.07 -13.23
C GLU A 102 6.95 -9.29 -13.76
N PRO A 103 6.75 -9.30 -15.10
CA PRO A 103 5.42 -9.51 -15.70
C PRO A 103 4.73 -10.80 -15.26
N ARG A 104 5.49 -11.90 -15.03
CA ARG A 104 4.93 -13.18 -14.56
C ARG A 104 4.23 -13.05 -13.21
N ILE A 105 4.72 -12.18 -12.33
CA ILE A 105 4.11 -11.92 -11.03
C ILE A 105 2.78 -11.18 -11.21
N ALA A 106 2.75 -10.16 -12.07
CA ALA A 106 1.53 -9.42 -12.35
C ALA A 106 0.42 -10.29 -12.97
N LEU A 107 0.79 -11.32 -13.75
CA LEU A 107 -0.17 -12.28 -14.34
C LEU A 107 -0.73 -13.26 -13.28
N ALA A 108 0.10 -13.68 -12.34
CA ALA A 108 -0.26 -14.71 -11.35
C ALA A 108 -0.90 -14.14 -10.06
N ILE A 109 -0.65 -12.86 -9.72
CA ILE A 109 -1.02 -12.26 -8.42
C ILE A 109 -2.52 -12.37 -8.11
N LYS A 110 -3.40 -12.43 -9.11
CA LYS A 110 -4.84 -12.58 -8.90
C LYS A 110 -5.21 -13.83 -8.09
N HIS A 111 -4.51 -14.95 -8.31
CA HIS A 111 -4.76 -16.21 -7.59
C HIS A 111 -4.39 -16.10 -6.10
N ILE A 112 -3.45 -15.22 -5.80
CA ILE A 112 -2.99 -14.94 -4.43
C ILE A 112 -3.92 -13.92 -3.76
N SER A 113 -4.20 -12.79 -4.44
CA SER A 113 -4.96 -11.68 -3.86
C SER A 113 -6.46 -11.94 -3.68
N THR A 114 -7.01 -12.91 -4.38
CA THR A 114 -8.41 -13.35 -4.24
C THR A 114 -8.58 -14.54 -3.28
N ASN A 115 -7.51 -15.19 -2.84
CA ASN A 115 -7.56 -16.27 -1.88
C ASN A 115 -7.87 -15.73 -0.47
N LEU A 116 -9.07 -16.02 0.06
CA LEU A 116 -9.52 -15.48 1.35
C LEU A 116 -8.65 -15.89 2.54
N LYS A 117 -8.04 -17.10 2.51
CA LYS A 117 -7.11 -17.54 3.56
C LYS A 117 -5.80 -16.75 3.53
N VAL A 118 -5.27 -16.49 2.34
CA VAL A 118 -4.11 -15.61 2.15
C VAL A 118 -4.43 -14.19 2.62
N ARG A 119 -5.60 -13.65 2.27
CA ARG A 119 -6.01 -12.30 2.70
C ARG A 119 -6.09 -12.18 4.22
N ALA A 120 -6.63 -13.19 4.89
CA ALA A 120 -6.70 -13.21 6.35
C ALA A 120 -5.29 -13.19 6.99
N TRP A 121 -4.37 -14.01 6.46
CA TRP A 121 -2.97 -14.02 6.91
C TRP A 121 -2.28 -12.68 6.65
N MET A 122 -2.43 -12.12 5.44
CA MET A 122 -1.86 -10.82 5.06
C MET A 122 -2.37 -9.70 5.96
N ALA A 123 -3.68 -9.64 6.22
CA ALA A 123 -4.27 -8.61 7.07
C ALA A 123 -3.70 -8.68 8.50
N ALA A 124 -3.59 -9.88 9.07
CA ALA A 124 -3.02 -10.07 10.40
C ALA A 124 -1.54 -9.63 10.46
N GLU A 125 -0.72 -10.01 9.47
CA GLU A 125 0.71 -9.69 9.43
C GLU A 125 0.94 -8.19 9.18
N GLN A 126 0.18 -7.57 8.28
CA GLN A 126 0.24 -6.13 8.02
C GLN A 126 -0.14 -5.33 9.27
N ARG A 127 -1.26 -5.69 9.92
CA ARG A 127 -1.68 -5.08 11.17
C ARG A 127 -0.62 -5.22 12.26
N ARG A 128 -0.06 -6.41 12.43
CA ARG A 128 1.00 -6.66 13.43
C ARG A 128 2.16 -5.68 13.24
N ARG A 129 2.65 -5.50 12.01
CA ARG A 129 3.75 -4.57 11.69
C ARG A 129 3.40 -3.12 12.02
N MET A 130 2.20 -2.67 11.66
CA MET A 130 1.74 -1.32 11.95
C MET A 130 1.68 -1.07 13.47
N MET A 131 1.08 -1.99 14.21
CA MET A 131 0.91 -1.85 15.66
C MET A 131 2.23 -1.98 16.43
N GLU A 132 3.16 -2.83 15.98
CA GLU A 132 4.50 -2.92 16.57
C GLU A 132 5.28 -1.61 16.41
N ALA A 133 5.29 -1.02 15.20
CA ALA A 133 5.95 0.28 14.97
C ALA A 133 5.37 1.37 15.88
N ARG A 134 4.03 1.43 16.01
CA ARG A 134 3.37 2.38 16.91
C ARG A 134 3.76 2.18 18.37
N GLN A 135 3.76 0.93 18.86
CA GLN A 135 4.10 0.61 20.25
C GLN A 135 5.57 0.91 20.60
N GLN A 136 6.45 0.95 19.61
CA GLN A 136 7.86 1.29 19.75
C GLN A 136 8.11 2.81 19.80
N GLY A 137 7.09 3.65 19.86
CA GLY A 137 7.22 5.11 19.83
C GLY A 137 7.68 5.63 18.45
N SER A 138 7.26 4.94 17.39
CA SER A 138 7.47 5.33 16.00
C SER A 138 6.11 5.34 15.30
N GLY A 139 6.07 4.95 14.05
CA GLY A 139 4.82 4.82 13.31
C GLY A 139 5.03 4.09 12.01
N MET A 140 3.93 3.84 11.32
CA MET A 140 3.94 3.20 10.01
C MET A 140 2.80 3.71 9.13
N ILE A 141 3.13 4.04 7.89
CA ILE A 141 2.16 4.21 6.82
C ILE A 141 2.06 2.90 6.07
N ALA A 142 0.86 2.34 5.97
CA ALA A 142 0.56 1.23 5.08
C ALA A 142 -0.33 1.68 3.94
N GLU A 143 -0.01 1.27 2.71
CA GLU A 143 -0.85 1.54 1.55
C GLU A 143 -1.38 0.27 0.91
N GLY A 144 -2.64 0.32 0.42
CA GLY A 144 -3.29 -0.86 -0.17
C GLY A 144 -4.63 -0.61 -0.82
N ARG A 145 -5.59 -1.51 -0.52
CA ARG A 145 -6.98 -1.49 -1.00
C ARG A 145 -8.01 -1.72 0.12
N ASP A 146 -7.57 -2.20 1.26
CA ASP A 146 -8.42 -2.56 2.39
C ASP A 146 -7.73 -2.29 3.75
N ILE A 147 -6.72 -1.42 3.72
CA ILE A 147 -5.99 -1.08 4.94
C ILE A 147 -6.89 -0.34 5.91
N THR A 148 -7.66 0.62 5.41
CA THR A 148 -8.55 1.48 6.19
C THR A 148 -9.78 0.76 6.75
N THR A 149 -10.12 -0.42 6.22
CA THR A 149 -11.38 -1.13 6.54
C THR A 149 -11.19 -2.51 7.12
N VAL A 150 -10.14 -3.24 6.73
CA VAL A 150 -9.90 -4.63 7.14
C VAL A 150 -8.61 -4.75 7.95
N VAL A 151 -7.50 -4.20 7.46
CA VAL A 151 -6.18 -4.38 8.10
C VAL A 151 -6.08 -3.58 9.39
N CYS A 152 -6.36 -2.30 9.34
CA CYS A 152 -6.26 -1.38 10.47
C CYS A 152 -7.43 -0.39 10.47
N PRO A 153 -8.68 -0.87 10.74
CA PRO A 153 -9.87 -0.01 10.75
C PRO A 153 -9.86 1.00 11.90
N ASP A 154 -8.96 0.84 12.83
CA ASP A 154 -8.68 1.71 13.97
C ASP A 154 -7.33 2.45 13.82
N ALA A 155 -6.80 2.58 12.58
CA ALA A 155 -5.65 3.43 12.32
C ALA A 155 -5.97 4.88 12.69
N ASP A 156 -4.97 5.57 13.20
CA ASP A 156 -5.08 6.94 13.71
C ASP A 156 -5.50 7.91 12.61
N VAL A 157 -4.98 7.72 11.39
CA VAL A 157 -5.38 8.46 10.19
C VAL A 157 -5.73 7.48 9.09
N ARG A 158 -6.94 7.60 8.52
CA ARG A 158 -7.46 6.72 7.47
C ARG A 158 -7.86 7.52 6.25
N ILE A 159 -7.17 7.28 5.13
CA ILE A 159 -7.32 8.05 3.88
C ILE A 159 -7.75 7.13 2.74
N LEU A 160 -8.73 7.57 1.98
CA LEU A 160 -9.03 7.07 0.64
C LEU A 160 -8.51 8.08 -0.38
N LEU A 161 -7.40 7.73 -1.05
CA LEU A 161 -6.77 8.58 -2.06
C LEU A 161 -7.33 8.26 -3.43
N LEU A 162 -8.13 9.18 -3.97
CA LEU A 162 -8.75 9.08 -5.28
C LEU A 162 -8.05 9.98 -6.31
N ALA A 163 -8.27 9.67 -7.57
CA ALA A 163 -8.03 10.54 -8.72
C ALA A 163 -8.96 10.11 -9.86
N ASP A 164 -9.27 11.02 -10.77
CA ASP A 164 -10.02 10.66 -11.97
C ASP A 164 -9.30 9.59 -12.82
N GLN A 165 -10.07 8.88 -13.63
CA GLN A 165 -9.56 7.73 -14.38
C GLN A 165 -8.45 8.13 -15.36
N GLU A 166 -8.56 9.28 -16.00
CA GLU A 166 -7.58 9.72 -17.01
C GLU A 166 -6.27 10.17 -16.34
N ALA A 167 -6.34 10.88 -15.21
CA ALA A 167 -5.15 11.23 -14.44
C ALA A 167 -4.41 9.98 -13.95
N ARG A 168 -5.14 8.96 -13.44
CA ARG A 168 -4.56 7.68 -13.02
C ARG A 168 -3.90 6.94 -14.17
N LEU A 169 -4.57 6.88 -15.32
CA LEU A 169 -4.05 6.25 -16.53
C LEU A 169 -2.77 6.93 -16.97
N ARG A 170 -2.78 8.26 -17.08
CA ARG A 170 -1.62 9.03 -17.49
C ARG A 170 -0.43 8.85 -16.54
N ARG A 171 -0.65 8.92 -15.22
CA ARG A 171 0.40 8.71 -14.20
C ARG A 171 1.01 7.31 -14.33
N ARG A 172 0.17 6.29 -14.49
CA ARG A 172 0.64 4.91 -14.64
C ARG A 172 1.40 4.68 -15.94
N THR A 173 0.98 5.33 -17.02
CA THR A 173 1.67 5.25 -18.31
C THR A 173 3.05 5.90 -18.23
N LEU A 174 3.16 7.08 -17.63
CA LEU A 174 4.44 7.74 -17.36
C LEU A 174 5.38 6.88 -16.51
N GLU A 175 4.87 6.23 -15.48
CA GLU A 175 5.64 5.32 -14.61
C GLU A 175 6.21 4.13 -15.37
N LEU A 176 5.47 3.55 -16.31
CA LEU A 176 5.85 2.33 -17.01
C LEU A 176 6.71 2.59 -18.27
N TYR A 177 6.43 3.68 -18.98
CA TYR A 177 7.02 3.95 -20.31
C TYR A 177 7.86 5.22 -20.36
N GLY A 178 7.78 6.09 -19.35
CA GLY A 178 8.47 7.38 -19.31
C GLY A 178 7.79 8.48 -20.15
N ASP A 179 6.74 8.14 -20.89
CA ASP A 179 5.90 9.06 -21.65
C ASP A 179 4.41 8.67 -21.51
N ALA A 180 3.49 9.51 -22.01
CA ALA A 180 2.04 9.27 -21.99
C ALA A 180 1.45 9.47 -23.40
N THR A 181 2.03 8.80 -24.39
CA THR A 181 1.48 8.76 -25.75
C THR A 181 0.16 8.00 -25.77
N GLU A 182 -0.70 8.28 -26.75
CA GLU A 182 -2.00 7.61 -26.93
C GLU A 182 -1.83 6.08 -27.03
N GLU A 183 -0.79 5.62 -27.74
CA GLU A 183 -0.47 4.20 -27.89
C GLU A 183 -0.16 3.53 -26.54
N HIS A 184 0.71 4.14 -25.72
CA HIS A 184 1.06 3.62 -24.40
C HIS A 184 -0.13 3.71 -23.43
N MET A 185 -0.93 4.77 -23.50
CA MET A 185 -2.13 4.92 -22.68
C MET A 185 -3.16 3.81 -22.98
N GLU A 186 -3.35 3.43 -24.26
CA GLU A 186 -4.28 2.36 -24.62
C GLU A 186 -3.82 0.98 -24.08
N ILE A 187 -2.51 0.70 -24.15
CA ILE A 187 -1.94 -0.53 -23.58
C ILE A 187 -2.16 -0.59 -22.06
N VAL A 188 -1.94 0.53 -21.37
CA VAL A 188 -2.04 0.60 -19.89
C VAL A 188 -3.49 0.61 -19.43
N ARG A 189 -4.43 1.13 -20.24
CA ARG A 189 -5.86 1.20 -19.89
C ARG A 189 -6.43 -0.16 -19.49
N ALA A 190 -6.22 -1.16 -20.33
CA ALA A 190 -6.70 -2.52 -20.05
C ALA A 190 -6.09 -3.11 -18.75
N GLN A 191 -4.84 -2.79 -18.45
CA GLN A 191 -4.17 -3.24 -17.24
C GLN A 191 -4.73 -2.56 -15.97
N VAL A 192 -4.95 -1.24 -16.02
CA VAL A 192 -5.51 -0.46 -14.89
C VAL A 192 -6.95 -0.90 -14.60
N GLU A 193 -7.80 -0.96 -15.63
CA GLU A 193 -9.20 -1.37 -15.49
C GLU A 193 -9.33 -2.83 -15.04
N GLY A 194 -8.53 -3.73 -15.62
CA GLY A 194 -8.53 -5.14 -15.24
C GLY A 194 -8.11 -5.35 -13.79
N ARG A 195 -7.12 -4.59 -13.32
CA ARG A 195 -6.66 -4.65 -11.93
C ARG A 195 -7.69 -4.07 -10.97
N ASP A 196 -8.22 -2.89 -11.24
CA ASP A 196 -9.24 -2.27 -10.39
C ASP A 196 -10.48 -3.17 -10.30
N LYS A 197 -10.91 -3.81 -11.39
CA LYS A 197 -12.02 -4.77 -11.40
C LYS A 197 -11.74 -6.02 -10.56
N ALA A 198 -10.53 -6.57 -10.64
CA ALA A 198 -10.14 -7.74 -9.86
C ALA A 198 -10.06 -7.39 -8.36
N ASP A 199 -9.45 -6.25 -8.02
CA ASP A 199 -9.32 -5.78 -6.64
C ASP A 199 -10.71 -5.45 -6.05
N SER A 200 -11.64 -4.83 -6.82
CA SER A 200 -13.01 -4.50 -6.40
C SER A 200 -13.90 -5.71 -6.14
N ALA A 201 -13.56 -6.89 -6.67
CA ALA A 201 -14.29 -8.12 -6.37
C ALA A 201 -14.10 -8.59 -4.91
N VAL A 202 -13.06 -8.14 -4.21
CA VAL A 202 -12.69 -8.59 -2.86
C VAL A 202 -12.47 -7.46 -1.86
N SER A 203 -12.49 -6.19 -2.31
CA SER A 203 -12.27 -5.01 -1.47
C SER A 203 -13.04 -3.82 -2.00
N GLU A 204 -13.57 -2.99 -1.12
CA GLU A 204 -14.21 -1.73 -1.49
C GLU A 204 -13.24 -0.58 -1.21
N PHE A 205 -12.69 0.05 -2.27
CA PHE A 205 -11.70 1.12 -2.20
C PHE A 205 -12.00 2.25 -3.18
N MET A 206 -13.24 2.36 -3.64
CA MET A 206 -13.73 3.45 -4.49
C MET A 206 -14.63 4.41 -3.73
N THR A 207 -15.13 3.99 -2.56
CA THR A 207 -15.99 4.77 -1.69
C THR A 207 -15.45 4.72 -0.27
N ALA A 208 -15.37 5.88 0.39
CA ALA A 208 -14.88 5.96 1.75
C ALA A 208 -15.86 5.30 2.75
N ALA A 209 -15.34 4.44 3.60
CA ALA A 209 -16.06 3.92 4.74
C ALA A 209 -16.24 4.99 5.83
N PRO A 210 -17.15 4.83 6.80
CA PRO A 210 -17.30 5.78 7.89
C PRO A 210 -15.99 6.07 8.63
N GLY A 211 -15.65 7.36 8.78
CA GLY A 211 -14.41 7.81 9.41
C GLY A 211 -13.14 7.62 8.56
N VAL A 212 -13.28 7.33 7.27
CA VAL A 212 -12.19 7.38 6.28
C VAL A 212 -12.32 8.68 5.50
N GLU A 213 -11.28 9.50 5.52
CA GLU A 213 -11.24 10.78 4.83
C GLU A 213 -10.89 10.58 3.35
N THR A 214 -11.57 11.31 2.47
CA THR A 214 -11.30 11.24 1.03
C THR A 214 -10.41 12.41 0.60
N VAL A 215 -9.30 12.08 -0.06
CA VAL A 215 -8.43 13.07 -0.69
C VAL A 215 -8.44 12.85 -2.21
N ASP A 216 -8.89 13.83 -2.97
CA ASP A 216 -8.86 13.82 -4.42
C ASP A 216 -7.53 14.43 -4.91
N SER A 217 -6.70 13.57 -5.50
CA SER A 217 -5.39 13.96 -6.02
C SER A 217 -5.41 14.39 -7.50
N THR A 218 -6.58 14.48 -8.14
CA THR A 218 -6.69 14.73 -9.60
C THR A 218 -5.91 15.97 -10.04
N GLY A 219 -6.16 17.10 -9.39
CA GLY A 219 -5.56 18.39 -9.71
C GLY A 219 -4.38 18.80 -8.82
N LEU A 220 -3.90 17.89 -7.95
CA LEU A 220 -2.83 18.17 -7.00
C LEU A 220 -1.51 17.53 -7.45
N ASP A 221 -0.41 18.21 -7.17
CA ASP A 221 0.92 17.60 -7.17
C ASP A 221 1.16 16.79 -5.88
N ILE A 222 2.29 16.11 -5.80
CA ILE A 222 2.65 15.26 -4.65
C ILE A 222 2.66 16.09 -3.36
N ALA A 223 3.23 17.31 -3.41
CA ALA A 223 3.32 18.17 -2.26
C ALA A 223 1.94 18.59 -1.76
N GLY A 224 1.03 18.98 -2.66
CA GLY A 224 -0.35 19.35 -2.33
C GLY A 224 -1.14 18.20 -1.70
N VAL A 225 -0.98 16.97 -2.20
CA VAL A 225 -1.60 15.78 -1.60
C VAL A 225 -1.04 15.51 -0.20
N CYS A 226 0.29 15.62 -0.04
CA CYS A 226 0.92 15.44 1.27
C CYS A 226 0.41 16.48 2.28
N GLU A 227 0.32 17.76 1.92
CA GLU A 227 -0.21 18.80 2.83
C GLU A 227 -1.67 18.52 3.22
N ALA A 228 -2.50 18.06 2.29
CA ALA A 228 -3.89 17.69 2.59
C ALA A 228 -3.97 16.55 3.61
N ILE A 229 -3.11 15.53 3.50
CA ILE A 229 -3.08 14.40 4.44
C ILE A 229 -2.46 14.82 5.78
N LEU A 230 -1.42 15.66 5.76
CA LEU A 230 -0.78 16.16 6.98
C LEU A 230 -1.71 17.00 7.85
N ALA A 231 -2.74 17.64 7.27
CA ALA A 231 -3.76 18.32 8.05
C ALA A 231 -4.50 17.34 8.99
N TYR A 232 -4.88 16.17 8.51
CA TYR A 232 -5.50 15.12 9.33
C TYR A 232 -4.54 14.54 10.38
N VAL A 233 -3.25 14.42 10.05
CA VAL A 233 -2.21 14.03 11.02
C VAL A 233 -2.10 15.07 12.14
N ASP A 234 -2.10 16.38 11.80
CA ASP A 234 -2.04 17.47 12.77
C ASP A 234 -3.27 17.48 13.70
N GLU A 235 -4.46 17.21 13.15
CA GLU A 235 -5.70 17.09 13.93
C GLU A 235 -5.63 15.93 14.94
N ASP A 236 -5.19 14.76 14.51
CA ASP A 236 -5.06 13.59 15.37
C ASP A 236 -4.02 13.82 16.49
N LEU A 237 -2.82 14.29 16.16
CA LEU A 237 -1.77 14.55 17.14
C LEU A 237 -2.23 15.61 18.17
N THR A 238 -2.88 16.69 17.72
CA THR A 238 -3.39 17.73 18.62
C THR A 238 -4.48 17.20 19.56
N ALA A 239 -5.36 16.33 19.05
CA ALA A 239 -6.42 15.73 19.87
C ALA A 239 -5.89 14.79 20.96
N ARG A 240 -4.70 14.23 20.80
CA ARG A 240 -4.05 13.32 21.78
C ARG A 240 -3.24 14.07 22.85
N GLU A 241 -2.86 15.32 22.57
CA GLU A 241 -2.17 16.17 23.55
C GLU A 241 -3.14 16.88 24.51
N ALA A 242 -4.44 16.92 24.17
CA ALA A 242 -5.50 17.60 24.94
C ALA A 242 -6.12 16.69 26.00
#